data_7eb88adb91e611bdcfa4c59f8f11896e
#
_entry.id   7eb88adb91e611bdcfa4c59f8f11896e
#
_cell.length_a   1.000
_cell.length_b   1.000
_cell.length_c   1.000
_cell.angle_alpha   90.00
_cell.angle_beta   90.00
_cell.angle_gamma   90.00
#
_symmetry.space_group_name_H-M   'P 1'
#
loop_
_entity.id
_entity.type
_entity.pdbx_description
1 polymer ?
#
loop_
_entity_poly.entity_id
_entity_poly.type
_entity_poly.pdbx_seq_one_letter_code
_entity_poly.pdbx_strand_id
1 'polypeptide(L)'
;MFQTISNFMRVGDIRNKIIFTLLMLVVFRIGTFIPVPGVNADVLKATDSNTAFGLLNTFGGGALFNFSILAMGIMPYITASIIIQLLQMDVVPKFTEWSKQGEVGRRKLAQFTRYGTIVLGFIQALGMSYGFNNMSNGMLIVNPSIPTYLLIAVVLTAGTAFLMWLGEQITAKGVGNGISIIIFAGIVAAIPTAINQYYIQQFEDAGDQLFLSIVTAVLLLIAIVAVVVGVIFVQQALRKIPIQYAKRSAANSPVGGQSTHLPLKVNAAGVIPVIFAVSFIITPPTIASFFGPNEVTDWIQTYFDYTRPVGMIIYIALIIAFTYFYTFVQVNPEQMADNLKKQGGYIPGIRPGRNTQEYVTKILYRLTFVGSIFLAVISVLPVFFINFANLPESLQIGGTSLLIVVGVALETMKQLESQLVKRHYKGFIK
;
A
#
# COMPACT_ATOMS: atom_id res chain seq x y z
N MET A 1 3.88 12.14 -22.14
CA MET A 1 4.24 10.86 -21.51
C MET A 1 5.34 10.09 -22.27
N PHE A 2 5.19 9.77 -23.55
CA PHE A 2 6.22 9.03 -24.30
C PHE A 2 7.59 9.73 -24.33
N GLN A 3 7.64 11.06 -24.50
CA GLN A 3 8.89 11.83 -24.43
C GLN A 3 9.55 11.78 -23.04
N THR A 4 8.77 11.77 -21.98
CA THR A 4 9.28 11.68 -20.60
C THR A 4 9.91 10.32 -20.34
N ILE A 5 9.25 9.24 -20.78
CA ILE A 5 9.78 7.86 -20.67
C ILE A 5 11.06 7.71 -21.52
N SER A 6 11.08 8.25 -22.74
CA SER A 6 12.27 8.26 -23.59
C SER A 6 13.44 8.99 -22.91
N ASN A 7 13.17 10.10 -22.22
CA ASN A 7 14.17 10.86 -21.49
C ASN A 7 14.73 10.08 -20.30
N PHE A 8 13.91 9.32 -19.58
CA PHE A 8 14.37 8.45 -18.48
C PHE A 8 15.30 7.35 -18.99
N MET A 9 15.00 6.76 -20.13
CA MET A 9 15.83 5.70 -20.73
C MET A 9 17.18 6.20 -21.30
N ARG A 10 17.28 7.48 -21.63
CA ARG A 10 18.54 8.11 -22.12
C ARG A 10 19.54 8.35 -20.99
N VAL A 11 19.08 8.49 -19.75
CA VAL A 11 19.96 8.71 -18.58
C VAL A 11 20.39 7.35 -18.00
N GLY A 12 21.65 6.98 -18.16
CA GLY A 12 22.19 5.66 -17.84
C GLY A 12 21.87 5.19 -16.42
N ASP A 13 22.01 6.05 -15.40
CA ASP A 13 21.72 5.66 -14.00
C ASP A 13 20.23 5.40 -13.75
N ILE A 14 19.35 6.20 -14.34
CA ILE A 14 17.90 6.01 -14.20
C ILE A 14 17.50 4.73 -14.94
N ARG A 15 18.02 4.51 -16.12
CA ARG A 15 17.83 3.27 -16.89
C ARG A 15 18.25 2.05 -16.09
N ASN A 16 19.44 2.06 -15.49
CA ASN A 16 19.95 0.93 -14.70
C ASN A 16 19.06 0.64 -13.48
N LYS A 17 18.54 1.67 -12.81
CA LYS A 17 17.59 1.53 -11.69
C LYS A 17 16.25 0.92 -12.14
N ILE A 18 15.73 1.36 -13.29
CA ILE A 18 14.50 0.82 -13.87
C ILE A 18 14.70 -0.66 -14.23
N ILE A 19 15.79 -0.99 -14.95
CA ILE A 19 16.10 -2.37 -15.31
C ILE A 19 16.27 -3.24 -14.08
N PHE A 20 16.98 -2.75 -13.05
CA PHE A 20 17.12 -3.47 -11.78
C PHE A 20 15.77 -3.75 -11.12
N THR A 21 14.88 -2.75 -11.06
CA THR A 21 13.54 -2.93 -10.51
C THR A 21 12.75 -3.97 -11.29
N LEU A 22 12.76 -3.92 -12.63
CA LEU A 22 12.08 -4.90 -13.47
C LEU A 22 12.62 -6.32 -13.26
N LEU A 23 13.94 -6.49 -13.16
CA LEU A 23 14.55 -7.79 -12.88
C LEU A 23 14.11 -8.34 -11.50
N MET A 24 14.06 -7.47 -10.48
CA MET A 24 13.57 -7.90 -9.16
C MET A 24 12.08 -8.30 -9.20
N LEU A 25 11.25 -7.63 -10.01
CA LEU A 25 9.85 -8.02 -10.21
C LEU A 25 9.71 -9.36 -10.95
N VAL A 26 10.60 -9.66 -11.90
CA VAL A 26 10.65 -11.01 -12.53
C VAL A 26 10.98 -12.07 -11.49
N VAL A 27 11.95 -11.83 -10.61
CA VAL A 27 12.29 -12.75 -9.51
C VAL A 27 11.10 -12.96 -8.57
N PHE A 28 10.40 -11.87 -8.19
CA PHE A 28 9.15 -11.95 -7.43
C PHE A 28 8.13 -12.84 -8.15
N ARG A 29 7.90 -12.61 -9.44
CA ARG A 29 6.90 -13.36 -10.22
C ARG A 29 7.25 -14.86 -10.31
N ILE A 30 8.50 -15.22 -10.50
CA ILE A 30 8.94 -16.63 -10.49
C ILE A 30 8.61 -17.26 -9.13
N GLY A 31 8.90 -16.57 -8.03
CA GLY A 31 8.62 -17.08 -6.68
C GLY A 31 7.13 -17.34 -6.40
N THR A 32 6.20 -16.63 -7.07
CA THR A 32 4.75 -16.86 -6.90
C THR A 32 4.25 -18.19 -7.52
N PHE A 33 5.06 -18.83 -8.35
CA PHE A 33 4.72 -20.12 -8.98
C PHE A 33 5.42 -21.32 -8.34
N ILE A 34 6.37 -21.11 -7.43
CA ILE A 34 7.07 -22.20 -6.75
C ILE A 34 6.21 -22.70 -5.58
N PRO A 35 5.59 -23.91 -5.66
CA PRO A 35 4.72 -24.37 -4.61
C PRO A 35 5.52 -24.79 -3.35
N VAL A 36 4.88 -24.69 -2.19
CA VAL A 36 5.44 -25.20 -0.94
C VAL A 36 5.45 -26.74 -0.98
N PRO A 37 6.56 -27.40 -0.63
CA PRO A 37 6.63 -28.85 -0.65
C PRO A 37 5.66 -29.49 0.35
N GLY A 38 4.99 -30.59 -0.06
CA GLY A 38 4.04 -31.31 0.76
C GLY A 38 2.62 -30.75 0.79
N VAL A 39 2.30 -29.79 -0.09
CA VAL A 39 0.98 -29.16 -0.21
C VAL A 39 0.38 -29.41 -1.59
N ASN A 40 -0.92 -29.73 -1.61
CA ASN A 40 -1.70 -29.87 -2.84
C ASN A 40 -2.44 -28.55 -3.11
N ALA A 41 -1.85 -27.67 -3.91
CA ALA A 41 -2.39 -26.34 -4.20
C ALA A 41 -3.69 -26.37 -5.03
N ASP A 42 -3.99 -27.45 -5.75
CA ASP A 42 -5.18 -27.53 -6.62
C ASP A 42 -6.48 -27.53 -5.80
N VAL A 43 -6.42 -27.96 -4.55
CA VAL A 43 -7.55 -27.92 -3.62
C VAL A 43 -7.97 -26.49 -3.31
N LEU A 44 -7.02 -25.56 -3.20
CA LEU A 44 -7.31 -24.15 -2.92
C LEU A 44 -7.88 -23.41 -4.14
N LYS A 45 -7.52 -23.82 -5.35
CA LYS A 45 -8.05 -23.25 -6.58
C LYS A 45 -9.54 -23.57 -6.79
N ALA A 46 -9.99 -24.71 -6.23
CA ALA A 46 -11.37 -25.16 -6.28
C ALA A 46 -12.24 -24.58 -5.16
N THR A 47 -11.63 -23.98 -4.13
CA THR A 47 -12.35 -23.37 -3.01
C THR A 47 -12.75 -21.94 -3.41
N ASP A 48 -14.05 -21.64 -3.34
CA ASP A 48 -14.59 -20.31 -3.60
C ASP A 48 -13.80 -19.24 -2.83
N SER A 49 -13.36 -18.23 -3.54
CA SER A 49 -12.53 -17.14 -3.04
C SER A 49 -13.34 -16.22 -2.13
N ASN A 50 -13.66 -16.67 -0.91
CA ASN A 50 -14.29 -15.80 0.08
C ASN A 50 -13.41 -14.55 0.34
N THR A 51 -14.02 -13.44 0.19
CA THR A 51 -13.62 -12.04 0.11
C THR A 51 -12.29 -11.62 0.75
N ALA A 52 -11.97 -12.02 1.97
CA ALA A 52 -10.74 -11.60 2.65
C ALA A 52 -9.46 -12.24 2.05
N PHE A 53 -9.52 -13.54 1.72
CA PHE A 53 -8.41 -14.26 1.10
C PHE A 53 -8.21 -13.87 -0.37
N GLY A 54 -9.27 -13.43 -1.06
CA GLY A 54 -9.19 -12.90 -2.41
C GLY A 54 -8.31 -11.64 -2.50
N LEU A 55 -8.46 -10.69 -1.56
CA LEU A 55 -7.59 -9.51 -1.50
C LEU A 55 -6.13 -9.86 -1.20
N LEU A 56 -5.90 -10.77 -0.24
CA LEU A 56 -4.57 -11.29 0.05
C LEU A 56 -3.91 -11.92 -1.17
N ASN A 57 -4.67 -12.72 -1.91
CA ASN A 57 -4.20 -13.34 -3.15
C ASN A 57 -3.86 -12.29 -4.22
N THR A 58 -4.69 -11.26 -4.37
CA THR A 58 -4.47 -10.17 -5.33
C THR A 58 -3.20 -9.38 -4.99
N PHE A 59 -2.97 -9.03 -3.73
CA PHE A 59 -1.75 -8.34 -3.29
C PHE A 59 -0.50 -9.22 -3.41
N GLY A 60 -0.65 -10.53 -3.26
CA GLY A 60 0.41 -11.52 -3.48
C GLY A 60 0.64 -11.90 -4.94
N GLY A 61 -0.16 -11.37 -5.89
CA GLY A 61 -0.04 -11.72 -7.31
C GLY A 61 -0.41 -13.17 -7.65
N GLY A 62 -1.39 -13.75 -6.94
CA GLY A 62 -1.83 -15.14 -7.11
C GLY A 62 -1.05 -16.16 -6.28
N ALA A 63 -0.08 -15.70 -5.48
CA ALA A 63 0.79 -16.56 -4.68
C ALA A 63 0.03 -17.42 -3.66
N LEU A 64 -1.07 -16.91 -3.10
CA LEU A 64 -1.84 -17.60 -2.08
C LEU A 64 -2.58 -18.81 -2.62
N PHE A 65 -3.32 -18.65 -3.73
CA PHE A 65 -4.06 -19.77 -4.33
C PHE A 65 -3.15 -20.83 -4.96
N ASN A 66 -1.93 -20.45 -5.34
CA ASN A 66 -0.90 -21.40 -5.74
C ASN A 66 -0.18 -22.04 -4.54
N PHE A 67 -0.52 -21.65 -3.31
CA PHE A 67 0.20 -21.98 -2.07
C PHE A 67 1.73 -22.00 -2.29
N SER A 68 2.21 -20.91 -2.88
CA SER A 68 3.63 -20.77 -3.20
C SER A 68 4.45 -20.42 -1.97
N ILE A 69 5.77 -20.50 -2.09
CA ILE A 69 6.70 -20.05 -1.04
C ILE A 69 6.49 -18.60 -0.63
N LEU A 70 5.87 -17.79 -1.52
CA LEU A 70 5.52 -16.38 -1.29
C LEU A 70 4.03 -16.17 -0.94
N ALA A 71 3.30 -17.22 -0.55
CA ALA A 71 1.85 -17.19 -0.31
C ALA A 71 1.41 -16.16 0.73
N MET A 72 2.21 -15.93 1.78
CA MET A 72 1.93 -14.89 2.78
C MET A 72 2.19 -13.47 2.27
N GLY A 73 2.88 -13.34 1.13
CA GLY A 73 3.22 -12.03 0.58
C GLY A 73 4.04 -11.18 1.55
N ILE A 74 3.80 -9.88 1.49
CA ILE A 74 4.49 -8.86 2.30
C ILE A 74 3.68 -8.45 3.56
N MET A 75 2.52 -9.09 3.80
CA MET A 75 1.60 -8.70 4.88
C MET A 75 2.23 -8.76 6.28
N PRO A 76 2.99 -9.79 6.68
CA PRO A 76 3.64 -9.81 7.99
C PRO A 76 4.59 -8.62 8.20
N TYR A 77 5.27 -8.18 7.15
CA TYR A 77 6.14 -7.00 7.21
C TYR A 77 5.32 -5.71 7.39
N ILE A 78 4.19 -5.56 6.69
CA ILE A 78 3.31 -4.40 6.83
C ILE A 78 2.80 -4.33 8.27
N THR A 79 2.29 -5.45 8.81
CA THR A 79 1.80 -5.53 10.19
C THR A 79 2.89 -5.19 11.20
N ALA A 80 4.10 -5.75 11.06
CA ALA A 80 5.24 -5.42 11.91
C ALA A 80 5.62 -3.94 11.82
N SER A 81 5.61 -3.36 10.61
CA SER A 81 5.92 -1.95 10.38
C SER A 81 4.92 -1.03 11.07
N ILE A 82 3.61 -1.36 10.99
CA ILE A 82 2.55 -0.61 11.67
C ILE A 82 2.77 -0.64 13.18
N ILE A 83 2.99 -1.83 13.75
CA ILE A 83 3.22 -2.00 15.19
C ILE A 83 4.41 -1.15 15.65
N ILE A 84 5.54 -1.22 14.93
CA ILE A 84 6.73 -0.43 15.29
C ILE A 84 6.46 1.08 15.16
N GLN A 85 5.72 1.53 14.14
CA GLN A 85 5.36 2.94 13.97
C GLN A 85 4.43 3.42 15.09
N LEU A 86 3.47 2.61 15.53
CA LEU A 86 2.62 2.93 16.67
C LEU A 86 3.44 3.01 17.97
N LEU A 87 4.36 2.09 18.20
CA LEU A 87 5.21 2.07 19.38
C LEU A 87 6.20 3.25 19.44
N GLN A 88 6.53 3.87 18.31
CA GLN A 88 7.36 5.09 18.25
C GLN A 88 6.65 6.35 18.74
N MET A 89 5.31 6.36 18.82
CA MET A 89 4.52 7.52 19.22
C MET A 89 4.34 7.57 20.74
N ASP A 90 5.43 7.81 21.47
CA ASP A 90 5.49 7.96 22.92
C ASP A 90 4.96 6.76 23.74
N VAL A 91 4.70 5.60 23.08
CA VAL A 91 4.33 4.37 23.77
C VAL A 91 5.54 3.70 24.38
N VAL A 92 6.64 3.60 23.63
CA VAL A 92 7.92 3.07 24.11
C VAL A 92 8.98 4.17 24.03
N PRO A 93 9.42 4.74 25.16
CA PRO A 93 10.35 5.89 25.19
C PRO A 93 11.61 5.66 24.35
N LYS A 94 12.15 4.43 24.35
CA LYS A 94 13.36 4.06 23.61
C LYS A 94 13.15 4.14 22.08
N PHE A 95 11.96 3.79 21.58
CA PHE A 95 11.63 3.88 20.15
C PHE A 95 11.40 5.33 19.73
N THR A 96 10.81 6.13 20.60
CA THR A 96 10.64 7.57 20.41
C THR A 96 12.00 8.28 20.34
N GLU A 97 12.95 7.92 21.23
CA GLU A 97 14.31 8.45 21.17
C GLU A 97 15.00 8.09 19.84
N TRP A 98 14.90 6.83 19.39
CA TRP A 98 15.48 6.42 18.11
C TRP A 98 14.85 7.14 16.94
N SER A 99 13.54 7.40 16.95
CA SER A 99 12.90 8.16 15.89
C SER A 99 13.47 9.58 15.75
N LYS A 100 13.94 10.18 16.85
CA LYS A 100 14.57 11.51 16.91
C LYS A 100 16.06 11.51 16.54
N GLN A 101 16.73 10.34 16.57
CA GLN A 101 18.17 10.21 16.28
C GLN A 101 18.53 10.23 14.77
N GLY A 102 17.58 10.54 13.88
CA GLY A 102 17.82 10.62 12.45
C GLY A 102 18.11 9.26 11.80
N GLU A 103 19.14 9.19 10.95
CA GLU A 103 19.39 7.98 10.14
C GLU A 103 19.82 6.77 10.97
N VAL A 104 20.62 6.98 12.02
CA VAL A 104 21.08 5.90 12.90
C VAL A 104 19.90 5.25 13.63
N GLY A 105 18.98 6.06 14.14
CA GLY A 105 17.79 5.55 14.81
C GLY A 105 16.84 4.84 13.85
N ARG A 106 16.66 5.37 12.64
CA ARG A 106 15.85 4.72 11.60
C ARG A 106 16.38 3.34 11.24
N ARG A 107 17.69 3.14 11.16
CA ARG A 107 18.30 1.82 10.91
C ARG A 107 17.98 0.83 12.03
N LYS A 108 18.03 1.26 13.31
CA LYS A 108 17.64 0.41 14.45
C LYS A 108 16.17 0.02 14.37
N LEU A 109 15.28 0.97 14.12
CA LEU A 109 13.85 0.72 13.98
C LEU A 109 13.55 -0.25 12.83
N ALA A 110 14.20 -0.08 11.68
CA ALA A 110 14.10 -1.01 10.56
C ALA A 110 14.55 -2.44 10.94
N GLN A 111 15.60 -2.57 11.76
CA GLN A 111 16.08 -3.86 12.25
C GLN A 111 15.04 -4.54 13.16
N PHE A 112 14.40 -3.78 14.06
CA PHE A 112 13.30 -4.30 14.89
C PHE A 112 12.09 -4.69 14.04
N THR A 113 11.76 -3.93 13.00
CA THR A 113 10.71 -4.30 12.05
C THR A 113 11.01 -5.63 11.38
N ARG A 114 12.26 -5.89 10.96
CA ARG A 114 12.66 -7.18 10.38
C ARG A 114 12.47 -8.34 11.36
N TYR A 115 12.90 -8.18 12.61
CA TYR A 115 12.71 -9.22 13.64
C TYR A 115 11.22 -9.46 13.91
N GLY A 116 10.43 -8.38 14.05
CA GLY A 116 8.99 -8.47 14.19
C GLY A 116 8.32 -9.18 13.01
N THR A 117 8.78 -8.92 11.79
CA THR A 117 8.29 -9.59 10.58
C THR A 117 8.51 -11.10 10.62
N ILE A 118 9.69 -11.55 11.05
CA ILE A 118 10.00 -12.98 11.13
C ILE A 118 9.13 -13.67 12.18
N VAL A 119 9.00 -13.07 13.37
CA VAL A 119 8.19 -13.63 14.45
C VAL A 119 6.71 -13.68 14.09
N LEU A 120 6.15 -12.55 13.62
CA LEU A 120 4.75 -12.49 13.19
C LEU A 120 4.49 -13.39 11.97
N GLY A 121 5.42 -13.39 11.02
CA GLY A 121 5.35 -14.25 9.85
C GLY A 121 5.29 -15.72 10.21
N PHE A 122 6.11 -16.17 11.16
CA PHE A 122 6.10 -17.56 11.60
C PHE A 122 4.76 -17.95 12.27
N ILE A 123 4.24 -17.10 13.16
CA ILE A 123 2.97 -17.33 13.82
C ILE A 123 1.83 -17.36 12.78
N GLN A 124 1.80 -16.40 11.86
CA GLN A 124 0.79 -16.34 10.81
C GLN A 124 0.89 -17.51 9.84
N ALA A 125 2.12 -17.96 9.51
CA ALA A 125 2.34 -19.11 8.63
C ALA A 125 1.83 -20.43 9.24
N LEU A 126 2.08 -20.64 10.53
CA LEU A 126 1.53 -21.79 11.26
C LEU A 126 0.02 -21.79 11.21
N GLY A 127 -0.58 -20.65 11.56
CA GLY A 127 -2.02 -20.57 11.59
C GLY A 127 -2.66 -20.70 10.22
N MET A 128 -2.07 -20.06 9.20
CA MET A 128 -2.55 -20.14 7.83
C MET A 128 -2.50 -21.57 7.28
N SER A 129 -1.40 -22.30 7.54
CA SER A 129 -1.28 -23.68 7.10
C SER A 129 -2.30 -24.61 7.78
N TYR A 130 -2.54 -24.41 9.08
CA TYR A 130 -3.54 -25.15 9.83
C TYR A 130 -4.97 -24.76 9.42
N GLY A 131 -5.25 -23.46 9.32
CA GLY A 131 -6.57 -22.94 8.94
C GLY A 131 -7.01 -23.41 7.56
N PHE A 132 -6.15 -23.27 6.55
CA PHE A 132 -6.49 -23.73 5.19
C PHE A 132 -6.61 -25.25 5.09
N ASN A 133 -5.81 -26.01 5.84
CA ASN A 133 -5.97 -27.46 5.87
C ASN A 133 -7.33 -27.88 6.46
N ASN A 134 -7.79 -27.19 7.52
CA ASN A 134 -9.12 -27.42 8.08
C ASN A 134 -10.25 -27.01 7.12
N MET A 135 -10.13 -25.84 6.46
CA MET A 135 -11.10 -25.38 5.47
C MET A 135 -11.22 -26.35 4.28
N SER A 136 -10.13 -27.02 3.91
CA SER A 136 -10.09 -28.02 2.83
C SER A 136 -10.37 -29.46 3.30
N ASN A 137 -11.00 -29.65 4.46
CA ASN A 137 -11.29 -30.96 5.04
C ASN A 137 -10.05 -31.89 5.12
N GLY A 138 -8.87 -31.30 5.39
CA GLY A 138 -7.62 -32.05 5.51
C GLY A 138 -6.97 -32.45 4.19
N MET A 139 -7.47 -31.98 3.04
CA MET A 139 -6.96 -32.35 1.71
C MET A 139 -5.78 -31.51 1.23
N LEU A 140 -5.50 -30.37 1.89
CA LEU A 140 -4.44 -29.45 1.48
C LEU A 140 -3.05 -30.03 1.74
N ILE A 141 -2.84 -30.62 2.92
CA ILE A 141 -1.54 -31.17 3.32
C ILE A 141 -1.56 -32.68 3.16
N VAL A 142 -0.64 -33.18 2.32
CA VAL A 142 -0.59 -34.62 1.97
C VAL A 142 -0.41 -35.53 3.20
N ASN A 143 0.43 -35.10 4.16
CA ASN A 143 0.65 -35.82 5.43
C ASN A 143 0.59 -34.80 6.58
N PRO A 144 -0.58 -34.58 7.20
CA PRO A 144 -0.73 -33.64 8.28
C PRO A 144 -0.04 -34.14 9.56
N SER A 145 1.20 -33.72 9.77
CA SER A 145 1.99 -34.01 10.97
C SER A 145 2.61 -32.72 11.51
N ILE A 146 2.92 -32.67 12.80
CA ILE A 146 3.56 -31.49 13.43
C ILE A 146 4.83 -31.07 12.67
N PRO A 147 5.76 -31.97 12.29
CA PRO A 147 6.92 -31.59 11.50
C PRO A 147 6.57 -30.97 10.15
N THR A 148 5.51 -31.44 9.48
CA THR A 148 5.08 -30.90 8.19
C THR A 148 4.56 -29.46 8.34
N TYR A 149 3.74 -29.17 9.35
CA TYR A 149 3.29 -27.82 9.64
C TYR A 149 4.45 -26.88 9.96
N LEU A 150 5.43 -27.34 10.75
CA LEU A 150 6.63 -26.55 11.06
C LEU A 150 7.47 -26.28 9.80
N LEU A 151 7.63 -27.27 8.93
CA LEU A 151 8.34 -27.12 7.65
C LEU A 151 7.65 -26.08 6.78
N ILE A 152 6.34 -26.19 6.60
CA ILE A 152 5.55 -25.23 5.83
C ILE A 152 5.70 -23.82 6.42
N ALA A 153 5.60 -23.68 7.75
CA ALA A 153 5.73 -22.39 8.42
C ALA A 153 7.12 -21.78 8.23
N VAL A 154 8.18 -22.57 8.30
CA VAL A 154 9.55 -22.10 8.04
C VAL A 154 9.72 -21.66 6.59
N VAL A 155 9.21 -22.43 5.63
CA VAL A 155 9.29 -22.12 4.19
C VAL A 155 8.54 -20.80 3.88
N LEU A 156 7.31 -20.64 4.37
CA LEU A 156 6.51 -19.43 4.18
C LEU A 156 7.16 -18.21 4.83
N THR A 157 7.72 -18.37 6.04
CA THR A 157 8.44 -17.31 6.74
C THR A 157 9.69 -16.90 5.98
N ALA A 158 10.44 -17.86 5.46
CA ALA A 158 11.61 -17.62 4.61
C ALA A 158 11.22 -16.87 3.33
N GLY A 159 10.10 -17.22 2.71
CA GLY A 159 9.53 -16.51 1.56
C GLY A 159 9.19 -15.05 1.89
N THR A 160 8.55 -14.79 3.03
CA THR A 160 8.26 -13.43 3.48
C THR A 160 9.55 -12.63 3.77
N ALA A 161 10.54 -13.25 4.42
CA ALA A 161 11.84 -12.63 4.67
C ALA A 161 12.57 -12.31 3.35
N PHE A 162 12.47 -13.18 2.36
CA PHE A 162 12.99 -12.94 1.01
C PHE A 162 12.28 -11.77 0.31
N LEU A 163 10.95 -11.69 0.39
CA LEU A 163 10.19 -10.55 -0.16
C LEU A 163 10.54 -9.23 0.51
N MET A 164 10.70 -9.23 1.83
CA MET A 164 11.15 -8.07 2.59
C MET A 164 12.53 -7.61 2.09
N TRP A 165 13.49 -8.53 1.98
CA TRP A 165 14.82 -8.23 1.45
C TRP A 165 14.76 -7.70 0.01
N LEU A 166 13.95 -8.30 -0.85
CA LEU A 166 13.74 -7.89 -2.24
C LEU A 166 13.18 -6.46 -2.31
N GLY A 167 12.19 -6.13 -1.48
CA GLY A 167 11.63 -4.79 -1.36
C GLY A 167 12.66 -3.76 -0.89
N GLU A 168 13.51 -4.11 0.06
CA GLU A 168 14.63 -3.26 0.51
C GLU A 168 15.66 -3.04 -0.60
N GLN A 169 16.01 -4.07 -1.39
CA GLN A 169 16.93 -3.92 -2.53
C GLN A 169 16.35 -3.00 -3.60
N ILE A 170 15.05 -3.11 -3.92
CA ILE A 170 14.38 -2.21 -4.85
C ILE A 170 14.43 -0.77 -4.31
N THR A 171 14.14 -0.56 -3.03
CA THR A 171 14.19 0.78 -2.41
C THR A 171 15.58 1.38 -2.43
N ALA A 172 16.62 0.56 -2.18
CA ALA A 172 18.01 1.02 -2.11
C ALA A 172 18.65 1.27 -3.48
N LYS A 173 18.43 0.38 -4.45
CA LYS A 173 19.12 0.35 -5.74
C LYS A 173 18.20 0.58 -6.94
N GLY A 174 16.90 0.46 -6.77
CA GLY A 174 15.89 0.60 -7.81
C GLY A 174 15.23 1.97 -7.82
N VAL A 175 13.95 1.97 -8.20
CA VAL A 175 13.08 3.13 -8.28
C VAL A 175 11.91 2.96 -7.32
N GLY A 176 11.51 4.02 -6.64
CA GLY A 176 10.32 4.03 -5.77
C GLY A 176 10.50 3.33 -4.44
N ASN A 177 9.39 3.13 -3.74
CA ASN A 177 9.34 2.31 -2.53
C ASN A 177 9.16 0.85 -2.95
N GLY A 178 10.15 -0.01 -2.68
CA GLY A 178 10.18 -1.39 -3.15
C GLY A 178 8.99 -2.22 -2.66
N ILE A 179 8.51 -1.98 -1.44
CA ILE A 179 7.35 -2.68 -0.89
C ILE A 179 6.09 -2.33 -1.66
N SER A 180 5.87 -1.03 -1.89
CA SER A 180 4.73 -0.55 -2.68
C SER A 180 4.78 -1.06 -4.12
N ILE A 181 5.98 -1.17 -4.71
CA ILE A 181 6.18 -1.69 -6.07
C ILE A 181 5.90 -3.20 -6.14
N ILE A 182 6.24 -3.98 -5.11
CA ILE A 182 5.90 -5.41 -5.06
C ILE A 182 4.38 -5.59 -4.99
N ILE A 183 3.68 -4.81 -4.15
CA ILE A 183 2.20 -4.84 -4.08
C ILE A 183 1.60 -4.42 -5.43
N PHE A 184 2.09 -3.34 -6.02
CA PHE A 184 1.70 -2.89 -7.36
C PHE A 184 1.84 -4.00 -8.40
N ALA A 185 2.98 -4.68 -8.43
CA ALA A 185 3.24 -5.77 -9.37
C ALA A 185 2.31 -6.97 -9.13
N GLY A 186 2.01 -7.30 -7.87
CA GLY A 186 1.04 -8.31 -7.51
C GLY A 186 -0.36 -8.00 -8.07
N ILE A 187 -0.84 -6.79 -7.83
CA ILE A 187 -2.15 -6.33 -8.33
C ILE A 187 -2.21 -6.35 -9.85
N VAL A 188 -1.19 -5.78 -10.51
CA VAL A 188 -1.14 -5.74 -12.00
C VAL A 188 -1.10 -7.15 -12.59
N ALA A 189 -0.41 -8.08 -11.94
CA ALA A 189 -0.34 -9.48 -12.37
C ALA A 189 -1.67 -10.23 -12.24
N ALA A 190 -2.58 -9.79 -11.35
CA ALA A 190 -3.91 -10.37 -11.19
C ALA A 190 -4.93 -9.84 -12.23
N ILE A 191 -4.67 -8.69 -12.86
CA ILE A 191 -5.62 -8.07 -13.82
C ILE A 191 -6.00 -9.00 -14.99
N PRO A 192 -5.05 -9.67 -15.69
CA PRO A 192 -5.41 -10.55 -16.80
C PRO A 192 -6.35 -11.70 -16.39
N THR A 193 -6.10 -12.29 -15.23
CA THR A 193 -6.94 -13.38 -14.68
C THR A 193 -8.35 -12.88 -14.38
N ALA A 194 -8.46 -11.70 -13.77
CA ALA A 194 -9.76 -11.09 -13.47
C ALA A 194 -10.56 -10.74 -14.74
N ILE A 195 -9.90 -10.21 -15.77
CA ILE A 195 -10.52 -9.93 -17.06
C ILE A 195 -11.03 -11.24 -17.71
N ASN A 196 -10.22 -12.30 -17.66
CA ASN A 196 -10.62 -13.60 -18.21
C ASN A 196 -11.82 -14.18 -17.47
N GLN A 197 -11.84 -14.15 -16.13
CA GLN A 197 -12.98 -14.61 -15.34
C GLN A 197 -14.25 -13.79 -15.63
N TYR A 198 -14.12 -12.47 -15.76
CA TYR A 198 -15.23 -11.61 -16.16
C TYR A 198 -15.78 -11.98 -17.54
N TYR A 199 -14.89 -12.24 -18.52
CA TYR A 199 -15.28 -12.66 -19.86
C TYR A 199 -16.06 -13.97 -19.82
N ILE A 200 -15.55 -14.99 -19.12
CA ILE A 200 -16.22 -16.29 -19.00
C ILE A 200 -17.60 -16.14 -18.38
N GLN A 201 -17.73 -15.42 -17.25
CA GLN A 201 -18.99 -15.30 -16.53
C GLN A 201 -20.06 -14.45 -17.25
N GLN A 202 -19.64 -13.44 -18.02
CA GLN A 202 -20.58 -12.51 -18.63
C GLN A 202 -20.84 -12.74 -20.11
N PHE A 203 -19.94 -13.43 -20.81
CA PHE A 203 -20.03 -13.54 -22.27
C PHE A 203 -20.12 -14.98 -22.77
N GLU A 204 -19.60 -15.97 -22.05
CA GLU A 204 -19.54 -17.35 -22.54
C GLU A 204 -20.93 -18.01 -22.61
N ASP A 205 -21.87 -17.64 -21.72
CA ASP A 205 -23.26 -18.11 -21.68
C ASP A 205 -24.29 -16.99 -21.86
N ALA A 206 -23.90 -15.86 -22.45
CA ALA A 206 -24.77 -14.66 -22.51
C ALA A 206 -26.04 -14.81 -23.38
N GLY A 207 -26.08 -15.72 -24.37
CA GLY A 207 -27.22 -15.95 -25.21
C GLY A 207 -27.96 -14.65 -25.62
N ASP A 208 -29.26 -14.56 -25.28
CA ASP A 208 -30.10 -13.38 -25.55
C ASP A 208 -29.74 -12.13 -24.73
N GLN A 209 -28.89 -12.26 -23.68
CA GLN A 209 -28.47 -11.14 -22.81
C GLN A 209 -27.17 -10.49 -23.26
N LEU A 210 -26.61 -10.85 -24.40
CA LEU A 210 -25.31 -10.37 -24.90
C LEU A 210 -25.27 -8.84 -25.00
N PHE A 211 -26.39 -8.20 -25.40
CA PHE A 211 -26.47 -6.74 -25.43
C PHE A 211 -26.33 -6.11 -24.05
N LEU A 212 -26.98 -6.66 -23.02
CA LEU A 212 -26.90 -6.19 -21.64
C LEU A 212 -25.50 -6.37 -21.10
N SER A 213 -24.83 -7.50 -21.39
CA SER A 213 -23.45 -7.78 -20.99
C SER A 213 -22.46 -6.78 -21.59
N ILE A 214 -22.65 -6.39 -22.86
CA ILE A 214 -21.83 -5.33 -23.49
C ILE A 214 -22.06 -3.98 -22.82
N VAL A 215 -23.30 -3.60 -22.54
CA VAL A 215 -23.62 -2.32 -21.89
C VAL A 215 -23.01 -2.27 -20.49
N THR A 216 -23.13 -3.33 -19.70
CA THR A 216 -22.51 -3.40 -18.36
C THR A 216 -21.00 -3.34 -18.42
N ALA A 217 -20.34 -4.01 -19.39
CA ALA A 217 -18.90 -3.92 -19.59
C ALA A 217 -18.42 -2.50 -19.93
N VAL A 218 -19.14 -1.79 -20.81
CA VAL A 218 -18.83 -0.40 -21.17
C VAL A 218 -19.02 0.53 -19.96
N LEU A 219 -20.11 0.38 -19.22
CA LEU A 219 -20.36 1.18 -18.00
C LEU A 219 -19.28 0.95 -16.95
N LEU A 220 -18.86 -0.30 -16.76
CA LEU A 220 -17.77 -0.66 -15.84
C LEU A 220 -16.45 -0.02 -16.27
N LEU A 221 -16.11 -0.06 -17.54
CA LEU A 221 -14.91 0.59 -18.08
C LEU A 221 -14.92 2.10 -17.85
N ILE A 222 -16.06 2.76 -18.09
CA ILE A 222 -16.23 4.19 -17.82
C ILE A 222 -16.07 4.47 -16.33
N ALA A 223 -16.64 3.64 -15.46
CA ALA A 223 -16.51 3.79 -14.02
C ALA A 223 -15.05 3.64 -13.56
N ILE A 224 -14.31 2.65 -14.06
CA ILE A 224 -12.88 2.47 -13.78
C ILE A 224 -12.08 3.70 -14.21
N VAL A 225 -12.30 4.22 -15.41
CA VAL A 225 -11.62 5.43 -15.90
C VAL A 225 -11.95 6.63 -15.02
N ALA A 226 -13.22 6.81 -14.63
CA ALA A 226 -13.64 7.90 -13.76
C ALA A 226 -12.95 7.82 -12.38
N VAL A 227 -12.83 6.62 -11.79
CA VAL A 227 -12.11 6.39 -10.54
C VAL A 227 -10.63 6.74 -10.71
N VAL A 228 -9.97 6.27 -11.76
CA VAL A 228 -8.55 6.57 -12.03
C VAL A 228 -8.33 8.08 -12.15
N VAL A 229 -9.17 8.79 -12.91
CA VAL A 229 -9.08 10.24 -13.06
C VAL A 229 -9.29 10.95 -11.71
N GLY A 230 -10.29 10.54 -10.93
CA GLY A 230 -10.55 11.06 -9.59
C GLY A 230 -9.36 10.87 -8.64
N VAL A 231 -8.76 9.68 -8.65
CA VAL A 231 -7.58 9.37 -7.83
C VAL A 231 -6.39 10.25 -8.23
N ILE A 232 -6.11 10.40 -9.53
CA ILE A 232 -5.03 11.26 -10.03
C ILE A 232 -5.26 12.71 -9.59
N PHE A 233 -6.49 13.21 -9.75
CA PHE A 233 -6.83 14.59 -9.39
C PHE A 233 -6.59 14.89 -7.91
N VAL A 234 -7.07 14.03 -7.01
CA VAL A 234 -6.91 14.25 -5.56
C VAL A 234 -5.47 14.03 -5.10
N GLN A 235 -4.76 13.04 -5.65
CA GLN A 235 -3.36 12.80 -5.27
C GLN A 235 -2.39 13.87 -5.76
N GLN A 236 -2.74 14.61 -6.82
CA GLN A 236 -1.98 15.76 -7.30
C GLN A 236 -2.38 17.07 -6.65
N ALA A 237 -3.51 17.11 -5.96
CA ALA A 237 -4.02 18.31 -5.33
C ALA A 237 -3.09 18.82 -4.21
N LEU A 238 -2.70 20.11 -4.33
CA LEU A 238 -1.77 20.78 -3.44
C LEU A 238 -2.38 22.06 -2.87
N ARG A 239 -2.30 22.23 -1.55
CA ARG A 239 -2.56 23.53 -0.89
C ARG A 239 -1.26 24.30 -0.78
N LYS A 240 -1.13 25.41 -1.50
CA LYS A 240 0.02 26.30 -1.45
C LYS A 240 -0.17 27.33 -0.34
N ILE A 241 0.70 27.34 0.67
CA ILE A 241 0.74 28.33 1.74
C ILE A 241 1.82 29.35 1.39
N PRO A 242 1.52 30.66 1.29
CA PRO A 242 2.52 31.68 0.99
C PRO A 242 3.51 31.82 2.15
N ILE A 243 4.81 31.84 1.83
CA ILE A 243 5.90 32.08 2.78
C ILE A 243 6.70 33.28 2.28
N GLN A 244 7.08 34.14 3.19
CA GLN A 244 8.00 35.26 2.93
C GLN A 244 9.29 35.02 3.70
N TYR A 245 10.42 35.25 3.06
CA TYR A 245 11.73 35.25 3.70
C TYR A 245 12.18 36.68 3.97
N ALA A 246 12.80 36.92 5.12
CA ALA A 246 13.41 38.22 5.44
C ALA A 246 14.43 38.58 4.35
N LYS A 247 14.40 39.84 3.91
CA LYS A 247 15.34 40.34 2.90
C LYS A 247 16.77 40.16 3.41
N ARG A 248 17.58 39.35 2.75
CA ARG A 248 19.03 39.46 2.85
C ARG A 248 19.46 40.60 1.93
N SER A 249 19.85 41.71 2.50
CA SER A 249 20.51 42.81 1.78
C SER A 249 21.91 42.35 1.41
N ALA A 250 22.07 41.75 0.23
CA ALA A 250 23.36 41.70 -0.43
C ALA A 250 23.58 43.09 -1.08
N ALA A 251 24.73 43.67 -0.83
CA ALA A 251 25.05 45.09 -0.95
C ALA A 251 24.89 45.72 -2.36
N ASN A 252 24.45 45.05 -3.41
CA ASN A 252 24.34 45.63 -4.75
C ASN A 252 23.19 45.13 -5.64
N SER A 253 22.14 44.52 -5.11
CA SER A 253 20.95 44.18 -5.92
C SER A 253 19.67 44.33 -5.09
N PRO A 254 18.67 45.10 -5.56
CA PRO A 254 17.34 45.15 -4.95
C PRO A 254 16.58 43.87 -5.32
N VAL A 255 17.03 42.71 -4.81
CA VAL A 255 16.26 41.50 -4.95
C VAL A 255 15.17 41.54 -3.90
N GLY A 256 13.96 41.87 -4.34
CA GLY A 256 12.75 41.81 -3.53
C GLY A 256 12.64 40.40 -2.90
N GLY A 257 12.23 40.37 -1.64
CA GLY A 257 12.06 39.07 -0.93
C GLY A 257 11.26 38.11 -1.78
N GLN A 258 11.87 36.96 -2.12
CA GLN A 258 11.19 35.92 -2.90
C GLN A 258 10.02 35.39 -2.08
N SER A 259 8.82 35.57 -2.58
CA SER A 259 7.64 34.89 -2.06
C SER A 259 7.67 33.45 -2.59
N THR A 260 7.91 32.50 -1.73
CA THR A 260 7.80 31.08 -2.02
C THR A 260 6.53 30.52 -1.40
N HIS A 261 6.10 29.36 -1.88
CA HIS A 261 4.93 28.70 -1.34
C HIS A 261 5.35 27.35 -0.71
N LEU A 262 4.79 27.06 0.46
CA LEU A 262 4.86 25.72 1.07
C LEU A 262 3.75 24.86 0.48
N PRO A 263 4.08 23.84 -0.34
CA PRO A 263 3.06 22.94 -0.88
C PRO A 263 2.71 21.87 0.15
N LEU A 264 1.44 21.83 0.58
CA LEU A 264 0.88 20.73 1.36
C LEU A 264 -0.03 19.89 0.48
N LYS A 265 0.22 18.58 0.42
CA LYS A 265 -0.64 17.65 -0.32
C LYS A 265 -1.98 17.49 0.41
N VAL A 266 -3.10 17.42 -0.33
CA VAL A 266 -4.42 17.10 0.23
C VAL A 266 -4.41 15.69 0.81
N ASN A 267 -3.83 14.72 0.09
CA ASN A 267 -3.53 13.40 0.60
C ASN A 267 -2.01 13.27 0.84
N ALA A 268 -1.55 13.73 2.01
CA ALA A 268 -0.15 13.61 2.39
C ALA A 268 0.24 12.17 2.75
N ALA A 269 -0.71 11.40 3.25
CA ALA A 269 -0.52 10.01 3.65
C ALA A 269 -0.41 9.04 2.45
N GLY A 270 -0.83 9.44 1.25
CA GLY A 270 -0.80 8.59 0.06
C GLY A 270 -1.78 7.41 0.17
N VAL A 271 -1.33 6.24 -0.28
CA VAL A 271 -2.13 5.00 -0.28
C VAL A 271 -1.85 4.10 0.94
N ILE A 272 -0.83 4.41 1.72
CA ILE A 272 -0.37 3.59 2.85
C ILE A 272 -1.46 3.36 3.91
N PRO A 273 -2.29 4.34 4.30
CA PRO A 273 -3.37 4.14 5.25
C PRO A 273 -4.37 3.06 4.84
N VAL A 274 -4.65 2.97 3.54
CA VAL A 274 -5.57 1.96 3.01
C VAL A 274 -4.95 0.56 3.12
N ILE A 275 -3.66 0.44 2.80
CA ILE A 275 -2.92 -0.83 2.96
C ILE A 275 -2.93 -1.26 4.43
N PHE A 276 -2.76 -0.31 5.37
CA PHE A 276 -2.81 -0.58 6.79
C PHE A 276 -4.21 -1.01 7.25
N ALA A 277 -5.26 -0.32 6.80
CA ALA A 277 -6.63 -0.67 7.12
C ALA A 277 -7.00 -2.08 6.63
N VAL A 278 -6.60 -2.43 5.40
CA VAL A 278 -6.78 -3.79 4.83
C VAL A 278 -6.04 -4.82 5.68
N SER A 279 -4.77 -4.57 6.00
CA SER A 279 -3.97 -5.50 6.82
C SER A 279 -4.61 -5.72 8.20
N PHE A 280 -5.14 -4.66 8.81
CA PHE A 280 -5.73 -4.72 10.14
C PHE A 280 -7.08 -5.45 10.13
N ILE A 281 -7.92 -5.22 9.11
CA ILE A 281 -9.25 -5.86 9.04
C ILE A 281 -9.16 -7.35 8.68
N ILE A 282 -8.12 -7.77 7.93
CA ILE A 282 -7.91 -9.18 7.55
C ILE A 282 -7.28 -9.98 8.70
N THR A 283 -6.52 -9.35 9.58
CA THR A 283 -5.80 -10.06 10.66
C THR A 283 -6.70 -10.85 11.62
N PRO A 284 -7.81 -10.29 12.18
CA PRO A 284 -8.69 -11.04 13.09
C PRO A 284 -9.34 -12.27 12.44
N PRO A 285 -9.95 -12.21 11.23
CA PRO A 285 -10.47 -13.39 10.55
C PRO A 285 -9.40 -14.45 10.28
N THR A 286 -8.18 -14.03 9.91
CA THR A 286 -7.06 -14.95 9.69
C THR A 286 -6.66 -15.66 10.97
N ILE A 287 -6.58 -14.96 12.10
CA ILE A 287 -6.31 -15.57 13.41
C ILE A 287 -7.45 -16.49 13.83
N ALA A 288 -8.71 -16.06 13.63
CA ALA A 288 -9.87 -16.86 13.97
C ALA A 288 -9.91 -18.19 13.20
N SER A 289 -9.48 -18.21 11.94
CA SER A 289 -9.42 -19.43 11.14
C SER A 289 -8.51 -20.52 11.72
N PHE A 290 -7.58 -20.15 12.63
CA PHE A 290 -6.70 -21.12 13.32
C PHE A 290 -7.43 -21.98 14.35
N PHE A 291 -8.54 -21.48 14.89
CA PHE A 291 -9.30 -22.17 15.93
C PHE A 291 -10.38 -23.13 15.36
N GLY A 292 -10.48 -23.20 14.03
CA GLY A 292 -11.50 -24.01 13.36
C GLY A 292 -12.90 -23.38 13.41
N PRO A 293 -13.92 -24.06 12.86
CA PRO A 293 -15.28 -23.56 12.83
C PRO A 293 -15.89 -23.57 14.24
N ASN A 294 -16.09 -22.41 14.84
CA ASN A 294 -16.70 -22.18 16.15
C ASN A 294 -17.59 -20.92 16.05
N GLU A 295 -18.56 -20.77 16.95
CA GLU A 295 -19.43 -19.59 17.01
C GLU A 295 -18.64 -18.27 17.07
N VAL A 296 -17.50 -18.24 17.78
CA VAL A 296 -16.62 -17.07 17.87
C VAL A 296 -15.92 -16.81 16.53
N THR A 297 -15.47 -17.86 15.87
CA THR A 297 -14.84 -17.74 14.54
C THR A 297 -15.83 -17.21 13.52
N ASP A 298 -17.05 -17.73 13.49
CA ASP A 298 -18.11 -17.28 12.59
C ASP A 298 -18.52 -15.84 12.89
N TRP A 299 -18.57 -15.47 14.17
CA TRP A 299 -18.83 -14.10 14.59
C TRP A 299 -17.73 -13.15 14.06
N ILE A 300 -16.45 -13.48 14.29
CA ILE A 300 -15.32 -12.65 13.82
C ILE A 300 -15.33 -12.56 12.30
N GLN A 301 -15.50 -13.65 11.58
CA GLN A 301 -15.54 -13.66 10.12
C GLN A 301 -16.70 -12.82 9.60
N THR A 302 -17.87 -12.86 10.25
CA THR A 302 -19.04 -12.09 9.86
C THR A 302 -18.87 -10.59 10.06
N TYR A 303 -18.32 -10.17 11.22
CA TYR A 303 -18.24 -8.75 11.58
C TYR A 303 -17.00 -8.03 11.01
N PHE A 304 -15.93 -8.77 10.72
CA PHE A 304 -14.74 -8.21 10.07
C PHE A 304 -14.74 -8.39 8.54
N ASP A 305 -15.80 -8.91 7.97
CA ASP A 305 -15.99 -8.95 6.52
C ASP A 305 -16.37 -7.54 6.01
N TYR A 306 -15.42 -6.89 5.32
CA TYR A 306 -15.60 -5.52 4.81
C TYR A 306 -16.67 -5.43 3.69
N THR A 307 -17.17 -6.53 3.16
CA THR A 307 -18.29 -6.57 2.20
C THR A 307 -19.64 -6.44 2.89
N ARG A 308 -19.71 -6.73 4.19
CA ARG A 308 -20.90 -6.60 5.02
C ARG A 308 -21.00 -5.20 5.66
N PRO A 309 -22.19 -4.70 5.98
CA PRO A 309 -22.38 -3.33 6.47
C PRO A 309 -21.55 -3.00 7.71
N VAL A 310 -21.44 -3.91 8.69
CA VAL A 310 -20.68 -3.67 9.93
C VAL A 310 -19.18 -3.66 9.65
N GLY A 311 -18.68 -4.64 8.93
CA GLY A 311 -17.25 -4.69 8.54
C GLY A 311 -16.85 -3.50 7.67
N MET A 312 -17.74 -3.05 6.78
CA MET A 312 -17.55 -1.85 5.96
C MET A 312 -17.39 -0.59 6.84
N ILE A 313 -18.23 -0.41 7.87
CA ILE A 313 -18.13 0.72 8.79
C ILE A 313 -16.79 0.68 9.55
N ILE A 314 -16.40 -0.50 10.05
CA ILE A 314 -15.11 -0.71 10.71
C ILE A 314 -13.96 -0.37 9.74
N TYR A 315 -14.05 -0.82 8.51
CA TYR A 315 -13.03 -0.55 7.48
C TYR A 315 -12.89 0.94 7.17
N ILE A 316 -14.01 1.65 7.00
CA ILE A 316 -14.02 3.12 6.81
C ILE A 316 -13.39 3.83 8.02
N ALA A 317 -13.77 3.43 9.23
CA ALA A 317 -13.22 4.01 10.45
C ALA A 317 -11.70 3.80 10.55
N LEU A 318 -11.21 2.61 10.20
CA LEU A 318 -9.78 2.30 10.15
C LEU A 318 -9.04 3.15 9.09
N ILE A 319 -9.60 3.30 7.88
CA ILE A 319 -9.01 4.17 6.84
C ILE A 319 -8.87 5.59 7.36
N ILE A 320 -9.92 6.16 7.96
CA ILE A 320 -9.89 7.51 8.51
C ILE A 320 -8.83 7.61 9.62
N ALA A 321 -8.86 6.69 10.61
CA ALA A 321 -7.93 6.68 11.72
C ALA A 321 -6.47 6.59 11.24
N PHE A 322 -6.15 5.65 10.34
CA PHE A 322 -4.80 5.49 9.79
C PHE A 322 -4.39 6.66 8.90
N THR A 323 -5.32 7.31 8.19
CA THR A 323 -5.01 8.49 7.38
C THR A 323 -4.58 9.66 8.27
N TYR A 324 -5.28 9.91 9.37
CA TYR A 324 -4.86 10.91 10.35
C TYR A 324 -3.53 10.52 10.98
N PHE A 325 -3.41 9.31 11.48
CA PHE A 325 -2.18 8.80 12.07
C PHE A 325 -0.98 9.01 11.15
N TYR A 326 -1.05 8.49 9.92
CA TYR A 326 0.08 8.51 9.00
C TYR A 326 0.40 9.91 8.48
N THR A 327 -0.60 10.77 8.30
CA THR A 327 -0.37 12.17 7.91
C THR A 327 0.51 12.89 8.92
N PHE A 328 0.25 12.73 10.22
CA PHE A 328 1.06 13.36 11.27
C PHE A 328 2.43 12.71 11.46
N VAL A 329 2.57 11.45 11.16
CA VAL A 329 3.89 10.78 11.10
C VAL A 329 4.72 11.30 9.92
N GLN A 330 4.09 11.47 8.75
CA GLN A 330 4.77 11.91 7.52
C GLN A 330 5.09 13.40 7.52
N VAL A 331 4.18 14.22 8.03
CA VAL A 331 4.30 15.68 8.08
C VAL A 331 4.27 16.13 9.53
N ASN A 332 5.45 16.39 10.10
CA ASN A 332 5.57 16.88 11.47
C ASN A 332 5.46 18.43 11.48
N PRO A 333 4.35 19.03 11.99
CA PRO A 333 4.15 20.47 11.98
C PRO A 333 5.17 21.23 12.83
N GLU A 334 5.64 20.63 13.92
CA GLU A 334 6.63 21.23 14.82
C GLU A 334 7.98 21.38 14.10
N GLN A 335 8.49 20.30 13.51
CA GLN A 335 9.74 20.34 12.75
C GLN A 335 9.64 21.30 11.55
N MET A 336 8.47 21.38 10.92
CA MET A 336 8.21 22.29 9.80
C MET A 336 8.27 23.76 10.26
N ALA A 337 7.62 24.09 11.37
CA ALA A 337 7.64 25.43 11.94
C ALA A 337 9.05 25.84 12.40
N ASP A 338 9.80 24.93 13.02
CA ASP A 338 11.18 25.17 13.43
C ASP A 338 12.12 25.36 12.24
N ASN A 339 11.98 24.58 11.19
CA ASN A 339 12.77 24.73 9.98
C ASN A 339 12.50 26.07 9.30
N LEU A 340 11.23 26.51 9.21
CA LEU A 340 10.87 27.82 8.70
C LEU A 340 11.50 28.94 9.54
N LYS A 341 11.42 28.84 10.86
CA LYS A 341 12.01 29.83 11.77
C LYS A 341 13.54 29.88 11.60
N LYS A 342 14.22 28.74 11.52
CA LYS A 342 15.69 28.68 11.32
C LYS A 342 16.13 29.26 9.97
N GLN A 343 15.30 29.15 8.96
CA GLN A 343 15.57 29.69 7.62
C GLN A 343 15.15 31.18 7.48
N GLY A 344 14.60 31.79 8.53
CA GLY A 344 14.13 33.19 8.48
C GLY A 344 12.84 33.36 7.68
N GLY A 345 12.11 32.25 7.40
CA GLY A 345 10.83 32.25 6.72
C GLY A 345 9.67 32.46 7.69
N TYR A 346 8.64 33.18 7.26
CA TYR A 346 7.42 33.37 8.02
C TYR A 346 6.19 33.36 7.11
N ILE A 347 5.05 32.97 7.68
CA ILE A 347 3.76 33.05 7.00
C ILE A 347 3.19 34.46 7.23
N PRO A 348 2.76 35.21 6.18
CA PRO A 348 2.20 36.53 6.34
C PRO A 348 1.05 36.56 7.36
N GLY A 349 1.13 37.47 8.32
CA GLY A 349 0.14 37.61 9.39
C GLY A 349 0.27 36.63 10.57
N ILE A 350 1.25 35.71 10.57
CA ILE A 350 1.45 34.71 11.63
C ILE A 350 2.86 34.84 12.21
N ARG A 351 2.95 34.89 13.54
CA ARG A 351 4.24 34.94 14.23
C ARG A 351 5.01 33.61 14.06
N PRO A 352 6.32 33.66 13.73
CA PRO A 352 7.16 32.47 13.64
C PRO A 352 7.21 31.69 14.96
N GLY A 353 7.27 30.37 14.87
CA GLY A 353 7.34 29.46 16.02
C GLY A 353 6.00 28.77 16.30
N ARG A 354 5.54 28.76 17.56
CA ARG A 354 4.35 28.01 18.00
C ARG A 354 3.07 28.38 17.23
N ASN A 355 2.85 29.65 16.93
CA ASN A 355 1.66 30.08 16.17
C ASN A 355 1.69 29.52 14.73
N THR A 356 2.88 29.43 14.12
CA THR A 356 3.05 28.79 12.81
C THR A 356 2.75 27.29 12.88
N GLN A 357 3.21 26.60 13.93
CA GLN A 357 2.90 25.19 14.18
C GLN A 357 1.38 24.98 14.31
N GLU A 358 0.71 25.75 15.15
CA GLU A 358 -0.75 25.66 15.35
C GLU A 358 -1.53 25.90 14.04
N TYR A 359 -1.12 26.89 13.26
CA TYR A 359 -1.75 27.18 11.97
C TYR A 359 -1.58 26.03 10.96
N VAL A 360 -0.37 25.52 10.82
CA VAL A 360 -0.07 24.40 9.92
C VAL A 360 -0.82 23.15 10.37
N THR A 361 -0.85 22.87 11.67
CA THR A 361 -1.61 21.75 12.25
C THR A 361 -3.10 21.85 11.90
N LYS A 362 -3.71 23.03 12.05
CA LYS A 362 -5.12 23.26 11.72
C LYS A 362 -5.41 23.03 10.23
N ILE A 363 -4.50 23.45 9.35
CA ILE A 363 -4.63 23.19 7.90
C ILE A 363 -4.51 21.71 7.61
N LEU A 364 -3.51 21.02 8.21
CA LEU A 364 -3.32 19.58 8.03
C LEU A 364 -4.55 18.80 8.47
N TYR A 365 -5.15 19.10 9.62
CA TYR A 365 -6.40 18.46 10.05
C TYR A 365 -7.51 18.56 9.00
N ARG A 366 -7.71 19.74 8.44
CA ARG A 366 -8.75 19.97 7.42
C ARG A 366 -8.44 19.24 6.10
N LEU A 367 -7.18 19.26 5.66
CA LEU A 367 -6.78 18.57 4.44
C LEU A 367 -6.88 17.04 4.63
N THR A 368 -6.44 16.53 5.77
CA THR A 368 -6.53 15.11 6.10
C THR A 368 -7.97 14.62 6.16
N PHE A 369 -8.89 15.43 6.68
CA PHE A 369 -10.32 15.09 6.69
C PHE A 369 -10.85 14.86 5.27
N VAL A 370 -10.60 15.80 4.36
CA VAL A 370 -11.02 15.66 2.95
C VAL A 370 -10.33 14.46 2.30
N GLY A 371 -9.02 14.29 2.52
CA GLY A 371 -8.26 13.16 2.01
C GLY A 371 -8.76 11.80 2.54
N SER A 372 -9.10 11.71 3.83
CA SER A 372 -9.57 10.47 4.44
C SER A 372 -10.97 10.05 3.94
N ILE A 373 -11.88 11.02 3.77
CA ILE A 373 -13.20 10.75 3.16
C ILE A 373 -13.04 10.26 1.73
N PHE A 374 -12.17 10.92 0.95
CA PHE A 374 -11.90 10.50 -0.42
C PHE A 374 -11.36 9.05 -0.46
N LEU A 375 -10.37 8.72 0.36
CA LEU A 375 -9.81 7.37 0.45
C LEU A 375 -10.87 6.35 0.85
N ALA A 376 -11.71 6.67 1.83
CA ALA A 376 -12.81 5.80 2.27
C ALA A 376 -13.82 5.55 1.15
N VAL A 377 -14.26 6.61 0.45
CA VAL A 377 -15.21 6.47 -0.66
C VAL A 377 -14.66 5.59 -1.77
N ILE A 378 -13.42 5.84 -2.22
CA ILE A 378 -12.80 5.05 -3.29
C ILE A 378 -12.59 3.60 -2.85
N SER A 379 -12.24 3.34 -1.59
CA SER A 379 -12.01 1.98 -1.08
C SER A 379 -13.28 1.15 -0.99
N VAL A 380 -14.43 1.78 -0.73
CA VAL A 380 -15.72 1.10 -0.58
C VAL A 380 -16.50 1.02 -1.90
N LEU A 381 -16.19 1.88 -2.85
CA LEU A 381 -16.88 1.98 -4.13
C LEU A 381 -17.02 0.65 -4.90
N PRO A 382 -15.99 -0.26 -4.94
CA PRO A 382 -16.14 -1.57 -5.59
C PRO A 382 -17.20 -2.47 -4.96
N VAL A 383 -17.32 -2.42 -3.63
CA VAL A 383 -18.33 -3.22 -2.92
C VAL A 383 -19.74 -2.83 -3.38
N PHE A 384 -19.97 -1.53 -3.60
CA PHE A 384 -21.22 -1.05 -4.18
C PHE A 384 -21.41 -1.52 -5.63
N PHE A 385 -20.36 -1.48 -6.46
CA PHE A 385 -20.46 -1.94 -7.83
C PHE A 385 -20.78 -3.44 -7.94
N ILE A 386 -20.13 -4.27 -7.11
CA ILE A 386 -20.38 -5.71 -7.08
C ILE A 386 -21.84 -5.99 -6.70
N ASN A 387 -22.33 -5.34 -5.63
CA ASN A 387 -23.70 -5.54 -5.15
C ASN A 387 -24.78 -5.00 -6.11
N PHE A 388 -24.51 -3.89 -6.81
CA PHE A 388 -25.48 -3.27 -7.71
C PHE A 388 -25.54 -3.90 -9.10
N ALA A 389 -24.38 -4.33 -9.62
CA ALA A 389 -24.26 -4.84 -10.99
C ALA A 389 -24.16 -6.38 -11.04
N ASN A 390 -24.34 -7.08 -9.91
CA ASN A 390 -24.13 -8.54 -9.79
C ASN A 390 -22.81 -9.00 -10.44
N LEU A 391 -21.75 -8.20 -10.25
CA LEU A 391 -20.45 -8.48 -10.84
C LEU A 391 -19.75 -9.61 -10.07
N PRO A 392 -18.95 -10.43 -10.75
CA PRO A 392 -18.16 -11.45 -10.11
C PRO A 392 -17.24 -10.85 -9.05
N GLU A 393 -17.12 -11.53 -7.91
CA GLU A 393 -16.23 -11.13 -6.82
C GLU A 393 -14.75 -11.01 -7.25
N SER A 394 -14.36 -11.71 -8.32
CA SER A 394 -13.04 -11.59 -8.95
C SER A 394 -12.72 -10.17 -9.44
N LEU A 395 -13.73 -9.33 -9.68
CA LEU A 395 -13.59 -7.91 -10.01
C LEU A 395 -13.42 -6.99 -8.79
N GLN A 396 -13.26 -7.53 -7.59
CA GLN A 396 -12.86 -6.73 -6.40
C GLN A 396 -11.54 -5.97 -6.56
N ILE A 397 -10.84 -6.18 -7.68
CA ILE A 397 -9.69 -5.36 -8.12
C ILE A 397 -10.04 -3.86 -8.26
N GLY A 398 -11.32 -3.46 -8.06
CA GLY A 398 -11.79 -2.14 -8.46
C GLY A 398 -11.26 -0.94 -7.65
N GLY A 399 -11.43 -0.86 -6.35
CA GLY A 399 -11.21 0.41 -5.63
C GLY A 399 -9.86 0.54 -4.95
N THR A 400 -9.60 -0.31 -3.98
CA THR A 400 -8.33 -0.28 -3.23
C THR A 400 -7.16 -0.63 -4.12
N SER A 401 -7.32 -1.63 -4.99
CA SER A 401 -6.28 -2.07 -5.90
C SER A 401 -5.96 -0.99 -6.94
N LEU A 402 -6.98 -0.35 -7.55
CA LEU A 402 -6.78 0.77 -8.48
C LEU A 402 -6.14 1.98 -7.78
N LEU A 403 -6.58 2.30 -6.56
CA LEU A 403 -6.00 3.38 -5.77
C LEU A 403 -4.51 3.14 -5.49
N ILE A 404 -4.14 1.91 -5.11
CA ILE A 404 -2.76 1.53 -4.88
C ILE A 404 -1.95 1.58 -6.19
N VAL A 405 -2.47 1.01 -7.27
CA VAL A 405 -1.79 1.02 -8.58
C VAL A 405 -1.52 2.44 -9.07
N VAL A 406 -2.55 3.29 -9.09
CA VAL A 406 -2.42 4.68 -9.53
C VAL A 406 -1.51 5.48 -8.59
N GLY A 407 -1.67 5.28 -7.27
CA GLY A 407 -0.88 5.98 -6.26
C GLY A 407 0.60 5.67 -6.33
N VAL A 408 0.95 4.39 -6.41
CA VAL A 408 2.34 3.93 -6.52
C VAL A 408 2.95 4.37 -7.85
N ALA A 409 2.20 4.29 -8.95
CA ALA A 409 2.67 4.77 -10.26
C ALA A 409 2.99 6.27 -10.23
N LEU A 410 2.08 7.10 -9.66
CA LEU A 410 2.29 8.56 -9.54
C LEU A 410 3.47 8.89 -8.62
N GLU A 411 3.61 8.22 -7.49
CA GLU A 411 4.70 8.44 -6.55
C GLU A 411 6.05 8.07 -7.19
N THR A 412 6.10 6.94 -7.89
CA THR A 412 7.28 6.47 -8.60
C THR A 412 7.67 7.42 -9.74
N MET A 413 6.70 7.92 -10.51
CA MET A 413 6.94 8.91 -11.57
C MET A 413 7.49 10.22 -11.00
N LYS A 414 6.90 10.76 -9.92
CA LYS A 414 7.40 11.98 -9.26
C LYS A 414 8.82 11.80 -8.73
N GLN A 415 9.15 10.62 -8.23
CA GLN A 415 10.49 10.31 -7.74
C GLN A 415 11.51 10.27 -8.88
N LEU A 416 11.15 9.69 -10.03
CA LEU A 416 11.97 9.70 -11.25
C LEU A 416 12.19 11.10 -11.79
N GLU A 417 11.13 11.91 -11.87
CA GLU A 417 11.20 13.33 -12.30
C GLU A 417 12.14 14.13 -11.38
N SER A 418 12.02 13.95 -10.07
CA SER A 418 12.90 14.61 -9.10
C SER A 418 14.38 14.23 -9.28
N GLN A 419 14.67 12.96 -9.60
CA GLN A 419 16.04 12.51 -9.87
C GLN A 419 16.58 13.10 -11.19
N LEU A 420 15.75 13.26 -12.19
CA LEU A 420 16.12 13.85 -13.49
C LEU A 420 16.44 15.34 -13.36
N VAL A 421 15.61 16.10 -12.63
CA VAL A 421 15.83 17.53 -12.37
C VAL A 421 17.12 17.77 -11.58
N LYS A 422 17.40 16.99 -10.55
CA LYS A 422 18.65 17.09 -9.77
C LYS A 422 19.92 16.94 -10.60
N ARG A 423 19.87 16.20 -11.70
CA ARG A 423 21.03 16.02 -12.59
C ARG A 423 21.20 17.16 -13.60
N HIS A 424 20.13 17.74 -14.08
CA HIS A 424 20.24 18.92 -14.95
C HIS A 424 20.95 20.08 -14.24
N TYR A 425 20.69 20.26 -12.94
CA TYR A 425 21.40 21.27 -12.13
C TYR A 425 22.89 20.95 -11.90
N LYS A 426 23.28 19.67 -11.79
CA LYS A 426 24.70 19.28 -11.63
C LYS A 426 25.52 19.48 -12.92
N GLY A 427 24.90 19.56 -14.09
CA GLY A 427 25.57 19.80 -15.36
C GLY A 427 25.99 21.25 -15.58
N PHE A 428 25.49 22.20 -14.79
CA PHE A 428 25.83 23.63 -14.87
C PHE A 428 26.92 24.06 -13.89
N ILE A 429 27.35 23.17 -12.98
CA ILE A 429 28.47 23.40 -12.05
C ILE A 429 29.61 22.48 -12.49
N LYS A 430 30.38 22.93 -13.44
CA LYS A 430 31.73 22.45 -13.75
C LYS A 430 32.72 23.51 -13.36
#